data_5806053bb8c6073acb4748b6ca09062e
#
_entry.id   5806053bb8c6073acb4748b6ca09062e
#
_cell.length_a   1.000
_cell.length_b   1.000
_cell.length_c   1.000
_cell.angle_alpha   90.00
_cell.angle_beta   90.00
_cell.angle_gamma   90.00
#
_symmetry.space_group_name_H-M   'P 1'
#
loop_
_entity.id
_entity.type
_entity.pdbx_description
1 polymer ?
#
loop_
_entity_poly.entity_id
_entity_poly.type
_entity_poly.pdbx_seq_one_letter_code
_entity_poly.pdbx_strand_id
1 'polypeptide(L)'
;MTAEIICVGTELLLGDILNTNAQFLSRELAELGISVMHQHVIGDNPARLKELVLQAKSRSDLLVFSGGLGPTEDDLTKETVAEAFGDTLAFDEGEWQKIIDFFARTNRRPTPNNRKQAMCPTVGHKLINDHGTAPGAWFEDADGHCAALMPGVPREMKAMWAEQVRPILLKRQNCTIHSRTLRVLGGESAIASKVAPLFEAANPTAAIYCKTGECEIRVTAREATEQAAEATCNARIAEFKEILGAAAYDVDVPALEYTVVRALREHGLHAAAAESCTGGMIAERLTNVPGSSEVFGYGFVTYAEAAKQKLLGVDAAVIEKYNVVSGPVAAAMAFGAARESGAELAVGITGLAGPGGALPGKPVGTVYLAGADTRTDTGYLMRLTLGGYQDRQIIRTRAALYALDMLRRMALGLDVPDSVRFTPETADRELDI
;
A
#
# COMPACT_ATOMS: atom_id res chain seq x y z
N MET A 1 -16.98 -19.15 3.46
CA MET A 1 -16.13 -19.45 4.64
C MET A 1 -15.86 -18.16 5.38
N THR A 2 -16.08 -18.14 6.67
CA THR A 2 -15.79 -17.05 7.61
C THR A 2 -14.55 -17.38 8.41
N ALA A 3 -13.75 -16.38 8.78
CA ALA A 3 -12.53 -16.57 9.55
C ALA A 3 -12.40 -15.58 10.70
N GLU A 4 -11.67 -15.97 11.75
CA GLU A 4 -11.15 -15.08 12.76
C GLU A 4 -9.63 -15.22 12.87
N ILE A 5 -8.95 -14.07 13.04
CA ILE A 5 -7.49 -14.02 13.22
C ILE A 5 -7.22 -13.81 14.70
N ILE A 6 -6.37 -14.65 15.28
CA ILE A 6 -6.00 -14.61 16.70
C ILE A 6 -4.48 -14.48 16.81
N CYS A 7 -4.01 -13.31 17.22
CA CYS A 7 -2.60 -13.04 17.45
C CYS A 7 -2.28 -13.19 18.94
N VAL A 8 -1.37 -14.08 19.25
CA VAL A 8 -0.96 -14.40 20.64
C VAL A 8 0.40 -13.78 20.91
N GLY A 9 0.46 -12.92 21.92
CA GLY A 9 1.68 -12.25 22.35
C GLY A 9 1.38 -11.06 23.26
N THR A 10 1.99 -11.02 24.41
CA THR A 10 1.80 -9.95 25.39
C THR A 10 2.36 -8.62 24.89
N GLU A 11 3.42 -8.62 24.08
CA GLU A 11 4.04 -7.44 23.48
C GLU A 11 3.09 -6.70 22.51
N LEU A 12 2.16 -7.44 21.89
CA LEU A 12 1.12 -6.84 21.03
C LEU A 12 0.08 -6.09 21.87
N LEU A 13 -0.28 -6.62 23.04
CA LEU A 13 -1.23 -5.96 23.98
C LEU A 13 -0.62 -4.70 24.59
N LEU A 14 0.68 -4.72 24.88
CA LEU A 14 1.39 -3.57 25.44
C LEU A 14 1.65 -2.47 24.39
N GLY A 15 1.51 -2.79 23.10
CA GLY A 15 1.76 -1.86 22.02
C GLY A 15 3.25 -1.67 21.69
N ASP A 16 4.10 -2.58 22.18
CA ASP A 16 5.55 -2.52 21.91
C ASP A 16 5.87 -2.78 20.46
N ILE A 17 5.04 -3.56 19.78
CA ILE A 17 5.15 -3.84 18.34
C ILE A 17 3.80 -3.70 17.62
N LEU A 18 3.85 -3.38 16.34
CA LEU A 18 2.67 -3.35 15.47
C LEU A 18 2.24 -4.76 15.05
N ASN A 19 0.93 -5.02 15.06
CA ASN A 19 0.37 -6.29 14.59
C ASN A 19 0.35 -6.38 13.06
N THR A 20 1.52 -6.47 12.44
CA THR A 20 1.67 -6.61 10.99
C THR A 20 1.22 -7.97 10.46
N ASN A 21 1.22 -9.00 11.32
CA ASN A 21 0.75 -10.34 10.95
C ASN A 21 -0.75 -10.38 10.71
N ALA A 22 -1.55 -9.76 11.58
CA ALA A 22 -3.00 -9.66 11.35
C ALA A 22 -3.32 -8.89 10.07
N GLN A 23 -2.61 -7.80 9.78
CA GLN A 23 -2.78 -7.05 8.55
C GLN A 23 -2.48 -7.91 7.30
N PHE A 24 -1.38 -8.66 7.32
CA PHE A 24 -1.00 -9.55 6.23
C PHE A 24 -2.06 -10.65 6.03
N LEU A 25 -2.40 -11.38 7.10
CA LEU A 25 -3.38 -12.47 7.05
C LEU A 25 -4.76 -12.01 6.59
N SER A 26 -5.20 -10.81 7.00
CA SER A 26 -6.47 -10.25 6.54
C SER A 26 -6.48 -9.99 5.02
N ARG A 27 -5.37 -9.52 4.46
CA ARG A 27 -5.24 -9.32 3.01
C ARG A 27 -5.26 -10.64 2.27
N GLU A 28 -4.47 -11.60 2.73
CA GLU A 28 -4.38 -12.93 2.12
C GLU A 28 -5.73 -13.68 2.16
N LEU A 29 -6.43 -13.64 3.30
CA LEU A 29 -7.76 -14.23 3.43
C LEU A 29 -8.79 -13.55 2.50
N ALA A 30 -8.73 -12.22 2.41
CA ALA A 30 -9.59 -11.47 1.49
C ALA A 30 -9.29 -11.81 0.02
N GLU A 31 -8.03 -12.06 -0.35
CA GLU A 31 -7.66 -12.55 -1.68
C GLU A 31 -8.22 -13.94 -1.97
N LEU A 32 -8.35 -14.76 -0.93
CA LEU A 32 -9.03 -16.06 -1.00
C LEU A 32 -10.56 -15.93 -0.87
N GLY A 33 -11.13 -14.73 -0.79
CA GLY A 33 -12.58 -14.50 -0.59
C GLY A 33 -13.11 -15.08 0.72
N ILE A 34 -12.25 -15.24 1.71
CA ILE A 34 -12.61 -15.65 3.06
C ILE A 34 -12.87 -14.38 3.87
N SER A 35 -14.09 -14.25 4.40
CA SER A 35 -14.47 -13.07 5.17
C SER A 35 -13.90 -13.13 6.58
N VAL A 36 -13.00 -12.21 6.91
CA VAL A 36 -12.50 -12.05 8.28
C VAL A 36 -13.54 -11.29 9.10
N MET A 37 -14.15 -11.97 10.07
CA MET A 37 -15.20 -11.39 10.90
C MET A 37 -14.67 -10.67 12.13
N HIS A 38 -13.58 -11.19 12.73
CA HIS A 38 -12.94 -10.62 13.91
C HIS A 38 -11.43 -10.77 13.86
N GLN A 39 -10.75 -9.83 14.49
CA GLN A 39 -9.32 -9.91 14.80
C GLN A 39 -9.14 -9.78 16.32
N HIS A 40 -8.40 -10.67 16.91
CA HIS A 40 -8.12 -10.70 18.33
C HIS A 40 -6.63 -10.58 18.60
N VAL A 41 -6.30 -9.88 19.66
CA VAL A 41 -4.98 -9.91 20.28
C VAL A 41 -5.16 -10.41 21.70
N ILE A 42 -4.39 -11.41 22.07
CA ILE A 42 -4.47 -12.02 23.39
C ILE A 42 -3.06 -12.24 23.94
N GLY A 43 -2.89 -12.01 25.23
CA GLY A 43 -1.64 -12.33 25.91
C GLY A 43 -1.51 -13.82 26.19
N ASP A 44 -0.32 -14.23 26.57
CA ASP A 44 0.08 -15.61 26.83
C ASP A 44 -0.61 -16.16 28.12
N ASN A 45 -1.90 -16.46 28.00
CA ASN A 45 -2.73 -17.01 29.08
C ASN A 45 -3.63 -18.12 28.53
N PRO A 46 -3.38 -19.38 28.90
CA PRO A 46 -4.08 -20.54 28.35
C PRO A 46 -5.59 -20.53 28.59
N ALA A 47 -6.05 -20.11 29.78
CA ALA A 47 -7.47 -20.09 30.10
C ALA A 47 -8.26 -19.09 29.24
N ARG A 48 -7.73 -17.88 29.09
CA ARG A 48 -8.31 -16.86 28.22
C ARG A 48 -8.27 -17.28 26.76
N LEU A 49 -7.14 -17.86 26.32
CA LEU A 49 -7.01 -18.37 24.96
C LEU A 49 -8.03 -19.46 24.67
N LYS A 50 -8.21 -20.43 25.59
CA LYS A 50 -9.20 -21.49 25.44
C LYS A 50 -10.63 -20.95 25.32
N GLU A 51 -11.00 -20.00 26.18
CA GLU A 51 -12.31 -19.34 26.12
C GLU A 51 -12.53 -18.67 24.77
N LEU A 52 -11.56 -17.90 24.29
CA LEU A 52 -11.60 -17.23 23.00
C LEU A 52 -11.72 -18.23 21.84
N VAL A 53 -10.94 -19.32 21.85
CA VAL A 53 -10.97 -20.37 20.81
C VAL A 53 -12.36 -21.01 20.73
N LEU A 54 -12.97 -21.38 21.87
CA LEU A 54 -14.30 -21.98 21.90
C LEU A 54 -15.36 -21.00 21.38
N GLN A 55 -15.28 -19.72 21.76
CA GLN A 55 -16.17 -18.69 21.28
C GLN A 55 -16.00 -18.45 19.78
N ALA A 56 -14.80 -18.31 19.28
CA ALA A 56 -14.52 -18.08 17.87
C ALA A 56 -14.94 -19.27 17.00
N LYS A 57 -14.69 -20.49 17.44
CA LYS A 57 -15.09 -21.73 16.80
C LYS A 57 -16.60 -21.86 16.65
N SER A 58 -17.40 -21.34 17.61
CA SER A 58 -18.86 -21.41 17.53
C SER A 58 -19.51 -20.54 16.44
N ARG A 59 -18.73 -19.65 15.80
CA ARG A 59 -19.26 -18.65 14.85
C ARG A 59 -18.45 -18.48 13.57
N SER A 60 -17.28 -19.11 13.47
CA SER A 60 -16.40 -19.00 12.31
C SER A 60 -15.89 -20.37 11.86
N ASP A 61 -15.78 -20.54 10.55
CA ASP A 61 -15.36 -21.80 9.93
C ASP A 61 -13.84 -22.04 10.07
N LEU A 62 -13.07 -20.95 10.16
CA LEU A 62 -11.60 -20.97 10.17
C LEU A 62 -11.03 -20.04 11.25
N LEU A 63 -10.14 -20.57 12.08
CA LEU A 63 -9.35 -19.80 13.03
C LEU A 63 -7.90 -19.75 12.57
N VAL A 64 -7.34 -18.54 12.41
CA VAL A 64 -5.96 -18.34 11.96
C VAL A 64 -5.15 -17.73 13.08
N PHE A 65 -4.17 -18.47 13.59
CA PHE A 65 -3.34 -18.05 14.71
C PHE A 65 -1.97 -17.58 14.24
N SER A 66 -1.43 -16.60 14.95
CA SER A 66 -0.03 -16.18 14.84
C SER A 66 0.53 -15.89 16.21
N GLY A 67 1.57 -16.65 16.62
CA GLY A 67 2.25 -16.52 17.90
C GLY A 67 1.94 -17.65 18.90
N GLY A 68 2.65 -17.64 20.05
CA GLY A 68 2.50 -18.61 21.12
C GLY A 68 2.98 -20.03 20.79
N LEU A 69 3.93 -20.18 19.84
CA LEU A 69 4.53 -21.46 19.45
C LEU A 69 6.01 -21.57 19.88
N GLY A 70 6.48 -20.67 20.71
CA GLY A 70 7.85 -20.66 21.21
C GLY A 70 8.15 -21.78 22.20
N PRO A 71 9.37 -21.76 22.76
CA PRO A 71 9.82 -22.80 23.71
C PRO A 71 9.52 -22.46 25.17
N THR A 72 8.92 -21.30 25.47
CA THR A 72 8.70 -20.86 26.84
C THR A 72 7.48 -21.56 27.48
N GLU A 73 7.34 -21.51 28.78
CA GLU A 73 6.24 -22.21 29.47
C GLU A 73 4.87 -21.61 29.16
N ASP A 74 4.84 -20.32 28.84
CA ASP A 74 3.66 -19.54 28.48
C ASP A 74 3.25 -19.69 27.00
N ASP A 75 4.11 -20.25 26.15
CA ASP A 75 3.77 -20.59 24.76
C ASP A 75 2.86 -21.85 24.71
N LEU A 76 1.58 -21.69 24.96
CA LEU A 76 0.60 -22.79 25.06
C LEU A 76 -0.47 -22.79 23.97
N THR A 77 -0.25 -22.07 22.86
CA THR A 77 -1.24 -21.97 21.78
C THR A 77 -1.53 -23.34 21.16
N LYS A 78 -0.51 -24.14 20.90
CA LYS A 78 -0.66 -25.43 20.23
C LYS A 78 -1.45 -26.41 21.08
N GLU A 79 -1.12 -26.51 22.37
CA GLU A 79 -1.79 -27.36 23.35
C GLU A 79 -3.25 -26.97 23.54
N THR A 80 -3.50 -25.66 23.69
CA THR A 80 -4.85 -25.13 23.93
C THR A 80 -5.77 -25.36 22.72
N VAL A 81 -5.26 -25.16 21.52
CA VAL A 81 -6.06 -25.35 20.30
C VAL A 81 -6.25 -26.83 20.00
N ALA A 82 -5.23 -27.69 20.20
CA ALA A 82 -5.38 -29.13 20.06
C ALA A 82 -6.51 -29.65 20.94
N GLU A 83 -6.53 -29.28 22.23
CA GLU A 83 -7.60 -29.64 23.13
C GLU A 83 -8.99 -29.18 22.66
N ALA A 84 -9.10 -27.92 22.17
CA ALA A 84 -10.37 -27.37 21.71
C ALA A 84 -10.88 -28.03 20.43
N PHE A 85 -9.98 -28.63 19.62
CA PHE A 85 -10.30 -29.36 18.41
C PHE A 85 -10.37 -30.89 18.60
N GLY A 86 -10.23 -31.37 19.84
CA GLY A 86 -10.29 -32.80 20.17
C GLY A 86 -9.10 -33.61 19.72
N ASP A 87 -7.97 -32.94 19.48
CA ASP A 87 -6.69 -33.58 19.14
C ASP A 87 -5.74 -33.64 20.35
N THR A 88 -4.69 -34.39 20.21
CA THR A 88 -3.58 -34.48 21.17
C THR A 88 -2.25 -34.23 20.46
N LEU A 89 -1.24 -33.90 21.24
CA LEU A 89 0.10 -33.64 20.69
C LEU A 89 1.03 -34.80 21.05
N ALA A 90 1.84 -35.25 20.12
CA ALA A 90 2.91 -36.22 20.28
C ALA A 90 4.26 -35.63 19.91
N PHE A 91 5.31 -36.14 20.56
CA PHE A 91 6.68 -35.73 20.23
C PHE A 91 7.10 -36.31 18.90
N ASP A 92 7.60 -35.44 18.01
CA ASP A 92 8.08 -35.78 16.65
C ASP A 92 9.62 -35.71 16.64
N GLU A 93 10.26 -36.85 16.53
CA GLU A 93 11.74 -36.96 16.49
C GLU A 93 12.31 -36.26 15.23
N GLY A 94 11.59 -36.27 14.11
CA GLY A 94 12.03 -35.59 12.89
C GLY A 94 12.05 -34.09 13.04
N GLU A 95 11.03 -33.50 13.68
CA GLU A 95 11.02 -32.07 13.96
C GLU A 95 12.06 -31.71 15.04
N TRP A 96 12.28 -32.58 16.03
CA TRP A 96 13.34 -32.35 17.01
C TRP A 96 14.72 -32.34 16.33
N GLN A 97 14.98 -33.25 15.40
CA GLN A 97 16.24 -33.24 14.64
C GLN A 97 16.41 -31.97 13.81
N LYS A 98 15.36 -31.46 13.17
CA LYS A 98 15.39 -30.18 12.46
C LYS A 98 15.72 -29.00 13.37
N ILE A 99 15.18 -29.00 14.58
CA ILE A 99 15.51 -27.98 15.59
C ILE A 99 17.00 -28.05 15.94
N ILE A 100 17.54 -29.23 16.18
CA ILE A 100 18.98 -29.42 16.43
C ILE A 100 19.82 -28.88 15.27
N ASP A 101 19.47 -29.25 14.04
CA ASP A 101 20.18 -28.84 12.84
C ASP A 101 20.10 -27.31 12.61
N PHE A 102 18.97 -26.68 12.91
CA PHE A 102 18.79 -25.24 12.85
C PHE A 102 19.74 -24.52 13.82
N PHE A 103 19.83 -24.98 15.07
CA PHE A 103 20.74 -24.41 16.07
C PHE A 103 22.20 -24.65 15.68
N ALA A 104 22.53 -25.82 15.12
CA ALA A 104 23.87 -26.15 14.67
C ALA A 104 24.39 -25.20 13.58
N ARG A 105 23.53 -24.75 12.64
CA ARG A 105 23.86 -23.74 11.61
C ARG A 105 24.36 -22.40 12.19
N THR A 106 23.94 -22.07 13.40
CA THR A 106 24.33 -20.85 14.10
C THR A 106 25.38 -21.11 15.20
N ASN A 107 25.98 -22.29 15.21
CA ASN A 107 26.93 -22.75 16.23
C ASN A 107 26.38 -22.69 17.66
N ARG A 108 25.07 -23.02 17.82
CA ARG A 108 24.34 -23.06 19.07
C ARG A 108 23.79 -24.46 19.32
N ARG A 109 23.29 -24.69 20.52
CA ARG A 109 22.59 -25.93 20.89
C ARG A 109 21.19 -25.59 21.42
N PRO A 110 20.17 -26.37 21.09
CA PRO A 110 18.85 -26.19 21.69
C PRO A 110 18.90 -26.46 23.19
N THR A 111 18.07 -25.76 23.92
CA THR A 111 17.86 -25.97 25.35
C THR A 111 16.76 -27.01 25.58
N PRO A 112 16.65 -27.64 26.77
CA PRO A 112 15.62 -28.67 27.03
C PRO A 112 14.19 -28.22 26.74
N ASN A 113 13.87 -26.95 26.98
CA ASN A 113 12.55 -26.39 26.70
C ASN A 113 12.21 -26.31 25.18
N ASN A 114 13.20 -26.29 24.28
CA ASN A 114 12.93 -26.39 22.86
C ASN A 114 12.27 -27.70 22.43
N ARG A 115 12.33 -28.76 23.27
CA ARG A 115 11.62 -30.03 23.02
C ARG A 115 10.11 -29.83 22.86
N LYS A 116 9.53 -28.87 23.60
CA LYS A 116 8.12 -28.50 23.47
C LYS A 116 7.73 -28.10 22.04
N GLN A 117 8.62 -27.46 21.32
CA GLN A 117 8.36 -27.05 19.92
C GLN A 117 8.18 -28.26 19.01
N ALA A 118 8.81 -29.40 19.31
CA ALA A 118 8.68 -30.63 18.53
C ALA A 118 7.41 -31.44 18.84
N MET A 119 6.50 -30.93 19.67
CA MET A 119 5.17 -31.51 19.86
C MET A 119 4.31 -31.21 18.66
N CYS A 120 3.78 -32.23 17.96
CA CYS A 120 2.99 -32.12 16.74
C CYS A 120 1.63 -32.79 16.91
N PRO A 121 0.59 -32.36 16.16
CA PRO A 121 -0.73 -32.96 16.16
C PRO A 121 -0.69 -34.46 15.88
N THR A 122 -1.57 -35.25 16.53
CA THR A 122 -1.68 -36.70 16.29
C THR A 122 -2.71 -37.05 15.20
N VAL A 123 -3.75 -36.24 15.07
CA VAL A 123 -4.82 -36.38 14.04
C VAL A 123 -4.67 -35.30 12.98
N GLY A 124 -4.46 -34.06 13.39
CA GLY A 124 -4.20 -32.93 12.49
C GLY A 124 -2.88 -33.04 11.75
N HIS A 125 -2.48 -31.96 11.09
CA HIS A 125 -1.25 -31.92 10.31
C HIS A 125 -0.25 -30.94 10.89
N LYS A 126 1.03 -31.31 10.95
CA LYS A 126 2.09 -30.34 11.21
C LYS A 126 2.31 -29.46 9.98
N LEU A 127 2.54 -28.17 10.20
CA LEU A 127 2.99 -27.22 9.18
C LEU A 127 4.50 -27.02 9.34
N ILE A 128 5.26 -27.30 8.29
CA ILE A 128 6.73 -27.29 8.33
C ILE A 128 7.24 -25.85 8.43
N ASN A 129 8.25 -25.62 9.25
CA ASN A 129 8.93 -24.34 9.36
C ASN A 129 10.40 -24.45 8.94
N ASP A 130 10.71 -24.16 7.69
CA ASP A 130 12.09 -24.17 7.20
C ASP A 130 12.87 -22.88 7.51
N HIS A 131 12.18 -21.87 8.05
CA HIS A 131 12.73 -20.55 8.36
C HIS A 131 12.96 -20.28 9.87
N GLY A 132 12.56 -21.22 10.71
CA GLY A 132 12.64 -21.12 12.17
C GLY A 132 12.64 -22.47 12.88
N THR A 133 12.35 -22.47 14.18
CA THR A 133 12.40 -23.67 15.03
C THR A 133 11.03 -24.24 15.37
N ALA A 134 9.96 -23.45 15.29
CA ALA A 134 8.64 -23.87 15.72
C ALA A 134 7.79 -24.31 14.54
N PRO A 135 7.49 -25.60 14.36
CA PRO A 135 6.50 -26.05 13.40
C PRO A 135 5.12 -25.51 13.77
N GLY A 136 4.35 -25.12 12.77
CA GLY A 136 2.94 -24.81 12.93
C GLY A 136 2.07 -26.06 13.01
N ALA A 137 0.76 -25.85 13.03
CA ALA A 137 -0.21 -26.93 13.08
C ALA A 137 -1.48 -26.57 12.30
N TRP A 138 -2.10 -27.57 11.70
CA TRP A 138 -3.43 -27.52 11.12
C TRP A 138 -4.32 -28.51 11.85
N PHE A 139 -5.43 -28.03 12.39
CA PHE A 139 -6.44 -28.85 13.03
C PHE A 139 -7.75 -28.76 12.24
N GLU A 140 -8.51 -29.86 12.30
CA GLU A 140 -9.87 -29.93 11.75
C GLU A 140 -10.71 -30.81 12.67
N ASP A 141 -11.89 -30.34 13.03
CA ASP A 141 -12.81 -31.12 13.83
C ASP A 141 -13.88 -31.86 12.97
N ALA A 142 -14.70 -32.66 13.64
CA ALA A 142 -15.75 -33.44 12.99
C ALA A 142 -16.84 -32.58 12.32
N ASP A 143 -17.01 -31.34 12.76
CA ASP A 143 -18.00 -30.38 12.22
C ASP A 143 -17.42 -29.57 11.03
N GLY A 144 -16.15 -29.77 10.71
CA GLY A 144 -15.45 -29.13 9.60
C GLY A 144 -14.84 -27.76 9.90
N HIS A 145 -14.84 -27.33 11.18
CA HIS A 145 -14.09 -26.15 11.59
C HIS A 145 -12.60 -26.42 11.49
N CYS A 146 -11.85 -25.40 11.11
CA CYS A 146 -10.41 -25.50 10.92
C CYS A 146 -9.63 -24.52 11.79
N ALA A 147 -8.41 -24.87 12.16
CA ALA A 147 -7.46 -23.96 12.78
C ALA A 147 -6.08 -24.09 12.15
N ALA A 148 -5.50 -22.96 11.73
CA ALA A 148 -4.13 -22.86 11.24
C ALA A 148 -3.27 -22.09 12.25
N LEU A 149 -2.26 -22.72 12.80
CA LEU A 149 -1.34 -22.14 13.77
C LEU A 149 0.01 -21.88 13.14
N MET A 150 0.47 -20.64 13.21
CA MET A 150 1.73 -20.18 12.61
C MET A 150 2.56 -19.40 13.62
N PRO A 151 3.89 -19.33 13.45
CA PRO A 151 4.78 -18.58 14.33
C PRO A 151 4.44 -17.08 14.39
N GLY A 152 4.86 -16.42 15.48
CA GLY A 152 4.74 -14.97 15.64
C GLY A 152 5.70 -14.17 14.77
N VAL A 153 6.87 -14.73 14.44
CA VAL A 153 7.89 -14.07 13.59
C VAL A 153 7.36 -13.87 12.18
N PRO A 154 7.26 -12.61 11.67
CA PRO A 154 6.58 -12.33 10.40
C PRO A 154 7.15 -13.08 9.18
N ARG A 155 8.48 -13.25 9.12
CA ARG A 155 9.13 -13.97 8.03
C ARG A 155 8.73 -15.45 7.99
N GLU A 156 8.69 -16.10 9.15
CA GLU A 156 8.31 -17.52 9.29
C GLU A 156 6.83 -17.72 8.97
N MET A 157 5.98 -16.87 9.54
CA MET A 157 4.53 -16.91 9.34
C MET A 157 4.16 -16.73 7.87
N LYS A 158 4.74 -15.74 7.17
CA LYS A 158 4.46 -15.48 5.76
C LYS A 158 4.88 -16.62 4.85
N ALA A 159 6.05 -17.23 5.10
CA ALA A 159 6.51 -18.38 4.35
C ALA A 159 5.59 -19.59 4.56
N MET A 160 5.24 -19.91 5.81
CA MET A 160 4.33 -21.02 6.13
C MET A 160 2.93 -20.81 5.56
N TRP A 161 2.42 -19.58 5.58
CA TRP A 161 1.18 -19.21 4.91
C TRP A 161 1.23 -19.52 3.41
N ALA A 162 2.22 -18.98 2.72
CA ALA A 162 2.33 -19.10 1.26
C ALA A 162 2.53 -20.55 0.79
N GLU A 163 3.37 -21.29 1.50
CA GLU A 163 3.79 -22.63 1.09
C GLU A 163 2.80 -23.73 1.52
N GLN A 164 2.04 -23.54 2.59
CA GLN A 164 1.23 -24.62 3.17
C GLN A 164 -0.21 -24.22 3.46
N VAL A 165 -0.47 -23.15 4.23
CA VAL A 165 -1.85 -22.81 4.65
C VAL A 165 -2.70 -22.35 3.44
N ARG A 166 -2.17 -21.44 2.62
CA ARG A 166 -2.85 -20.96 1.42
C ARG A 166 -3.21 -22.09 0.44
N PRO A 167 -2.32 -23.04 0.09
CA PRO A 167 -2.65 -24.19 -0.72
C PRO A 167 -3.73 -25.12 -0.12
N ILE A 168 -3.74 -25.33 1.20
CA ILE A 168 -4.80 -26.08 1.87
C ILE A 168 -6.15 -25.40 1.68
N LEU A 169 -6.22 -24.08 1.93
CA LEU A 169 -7.44 -23.30 1.78
C LEU A 169 -7.95 -23.27 0.33
N LEU A 170 -7.07 -23.13 -0.65
CA LEU A 170 -7.42 -23.17 -2.07
C LEU A 170 -8.06 -24.50 -2.48
N LYS A 171 -7.54 -25.63 -1.97
CA LYS A 171 -8.11 -26.97 -2.25
C LYS A 171 -9.50 -27.17 -1.64
N ARG A 172 -9.81 -26.46 -0.56
CA ARG A 172 -11.12 -26.54 0.11
C ARG A 172 -12.19 -25.69 -0.56
N GLN A 173 -11.80 -24.76 -1.42
CA GLN A 173 -12.72 -23.91 -2.15
C GLN A 173 -13.11 -24.59 -3.47
N ASN A 174 -14.42 -24.77 -3.68
CA ASN A 174 -14.96 -25.30 -4.95
C ASN A 174 -15.07 -24.21 -6.04
N CYS A 175 -14.35 -23.11 -5.91
CA CYS A 175 -14.38 -21.96 -6.82
C CYS A 175 -13.03 -21.28 -6.87
N THR A 176 -12.75 -20.63 -7.98
CA THR A 176 -11.58 -19.77 -8.16
C THR A 176 -11.95 -18.33 -7.79
N ILE A 177 -11.05 -17.67 -7.09
CA ILE A 177 -11.17 -16.28 -6.72
C ILE A 177 -10.08 -15.49 -7.41
N HIS A 178 -10.48 -14.41 -8.04
CA HIS A 178 -9.57 -13.47 -8.67
C HIS A 178 -9.84 -12.07 -8.13
N SER A 179 -8.78 -11.31 -7.84
CA SER A 179 -8.91 -9.94 -7.34
C SER A 179 -8.04 -9.01 -8.17
N ARG A 180 -8.56 -7.83 -8.46
CA ARG A 180 -7.83 -6.76 -9.10
C ARG A 180 -8.02 -5.45 -8.35
N THR A 181 -7.02 -4.59 -8.38
CA THR A 181 -7.03 -3.31 -7.67
C THR A 181 -6.95 -2.15 -8.66
N LEU A 182 -8.02 -1.40 -8.76
CA LEU A 182 -8.07 -0.15 -9.51
C LEU A 182 -7.54 0.99 -8.65
N ARG A 183 -6.61 1.76 -9.18
CA ARG A 183 -6.03 2.96 -8.53
C ARG A 183 -6.77 4.19 -9.00
N VAL A 184 -7.23 5.03 -8.07
CA VAL A 184 -8.06 6.20 -8.35
C VAL A 184 -7.57 7.42 -7.59
N LEU A 185 -7.34 8.52 -8.29
CA LEU A 185 -7.01 9.81 -7.67
C LEU A 185 -8.27 10.49 -7.13
N GLY A 186 -8.17 11.02 -5.93
CA GLY A 186 -9.26 11.76 -5.29
C GLY A 186 -9.58 11.27 -3.87
N GLY A 187 -10.56 11.94 -3.27
CA GLY A 187 -11.04 11.61 -1.93
C GLY A 187 -12.15 10.56 -1.98
N GLU A 188 -12.20 9.72 -0.94
CA GLU A 188 -13.14 8.60 -0.79
C GLU A 188 -14.59 9.00 -1.06
N SER A 189 -15.08 10.00 -0.35
CA SER A 189 -16.49 10.42 -0.43
C SER A 189 -16.88 10.83 -1.85
N ALA A 190 -16.01 11.55 -2.56
CA ALA A 190 -16.27 11.98 -3.93
C ALA A 190 -16.24 10.82 -4.92
N ILE A 191 -15.37 9.84 -4.72
CA ILE A 191 -15.30 8.63 -5.53
C ILE A 191 -16.50 7.75 -5.24
N ALA A 192 -16.73 7.40 -3.96
CA ALA A 192 -17.82 6.51 -3.54
C ALA A 192 -19.19 6.99 -4.00
N SER A 193 -19.47 8.31 -3.90
CA SER A 193 -20.74 8.87 -4.35
C SER A 193 -21.01 8.70 -5.85
N LYS A 194 -19.96 8.71 -6.68
CA LYS A 194 -20.10 8.54 -8.13
C LYS A 194 -20.37 7.09 -8.54
N VAL A 195 -19.83 6.13 -7.78
CA VAL A 195 -19.82 4.71 -8.15
C VAL A 195 -20.56 3.83 -7.13
N ALA A 196 -21.38 4.42 -6.25
CA ALA A 196 -22.09 3.71 -5.19
C ALA A 196 -22.81 2.42 -5.66
N PRO A 197 -23.55 2.39 -6.77
CA PRO A 197 -24.24 1.17 -7.21
C PRO A 197 -23.31 0.01 -7.54
N LEU A 198 -22.04 0.28 -7.88
CA LEU A 198 -21.09 -0.77 -8.23
C LEU A 198 -20.56 -1.53 -7.02
N PHE A 199 -20.78 -1.02 -5.79
CA PHE A 199 -20.41 -1.68 -4.55
C PHE A 199 -21.48 -2.63 -4.01
N GLU A 200 -22.71 -2.58 -4.54
CA GLU A 200 -23.84 -3.36 -4.02
C GLU A 200 -23.88 -4.81 -4.55
N ALA A 201 -23.11 -5.12 -5.57
CA ALA A 201 -23.13 -6.44 -6.18
C ALA A 201 -22.52 -7.51 -5.27
N ALA A 202 -23.16 -8.68 -5.23
CA ALA A 202 -22.68 -9.83 -4.47
C ALA A 202 -21.47 -10.52 -5.13
N ASN A 203 -21.38 -10.47 -6.47
CA ASN A 203 -20.25 -10.96 -7.26
C ASN A 203 -20.16 -10.19 -8.60
N PRO A 204 -19.03 -9.57 -8.95
CA PRO A 204 -17.87 -9.40 -8.09
C PRO A 204 -18.16 -8.41 -6.95
N THR A 205 -17.57 -8.65 -5.79
CA THR A 205 -17.58 -7.66 -4.71
C THR A 205 -16.58 -6.56 -5.01
N ALA A 206 -16.84 -5.34 -4.52
CA ALA A 206 -15.91 -4.25 -4.60
C ALA A 206 -15.78 -3.55 -3.24
N ALA A 207 -14.59 -3.06 -2.91
CA ALA A 207 -14.32 -2.31 -1.69
C ALA A 207 -13.35 -1.16 -1.97
N ILE A 208 -13.59 0.00 -1.33
CA ILE A 208 -12.72 1.18 -1.45
C ILE A 208 -11.84 1.32 -0.21
N TYR A 209 -10.57 1.62 -0.43
CA TYR A 209 -9.57 1.84 0.61
C TYR A 209 -8.87 3.15 0.36
N CYS A 210 -8.82 4.02 1.36
CA CYS A 210 -8.23 5.34 1.23
C CYS A 210 -6.76 5.39 1.60
N LYS A 211 -6.03 6.16 0.81
CA LYS A 211 -4.67 6.62 1.08
C LYS A 211 -4.62 8.15 0.99
N THR A 212 -3.48 8.73 1.28
CA THR A 212 -3.31 10.19 1.22
C THR A 212 -3.43 10.69 -0.21
N GLY A 213 -4.61 11.22 -0.58
CA GLY A 213 -4.88 11.83 -1.89
C GLY A 213 -5.31 10.86 -2.99
N GLU A 214 -5.38 9.57 -2.73
CA GLU A 214 -5.83 8.54 -3.68
C GLU A 214 -6.62 7.43 -2.97
N CYS A 215 -7.33 6.63 -3.75
CA CYS A 215 -8.04 5.46 -3.28
C CYS A 215 -7.65 4.22 -4.10
N GLU A 216 -7.79 3.07 -3.48
CA GLU A 216 -7.76 1.75 -4.12
C GLU A 216 -9.18 1.19 -4.13
N ILE A 217 -9.68 0.78 -5.29
CA ILE A 217 -10.91 0.00 -5.38
C ILE A 217 -10.50 -1.44 -5.71
N ARG A 218 -10.66 -2.34 -4.73
CA ARG A 218 -10.43 -3.77 -4.92
C ARG A 218 -11.71 -4.40 -5.42
N VAL A 219 -11.62 -5.07 -6.55
CA VAL A 219 -12.69 -5.88 -7.15
C VAL A 219 -12.31 -7.34 -7.02
N THR A 220 -13.20 -8.16 -6.44
CA THR A 220 -12.95 -9.59 -6.22
C THR A 220 -14.11 -10.39 -6.78
N ALA A 221 -13.81 -11.26 -7.73
CA ALA A 221 -14.78 -12.18 -8.34
C ALA A 221 -14.56 -13.63 -7.88
N ARG A 222 -15.65 -14.36 -7.78
CA ARG A 222 -15.69 -15.79 -7.45
C ARG A 222 -16.40 -16.54 -8.57
N GLU A 223 -15.67 -17.43 -9.27
CA GLU A 223 -16.20 -18.17 -10.42
C GLU A 223 -15.69 -19.63 -10.41
N ALA A 224 -16.22 -20.45 -11.31
CA ALA A 224 -15.80 -21.84 -11.44
C ALA A 224 -14.38 -22.00 -11.99
N THR A 225 -13.88 -21.02 -12.75
CA THR A 225 -12.56 -21.04 -13.36
C THR A 225 -11.83 -19.72 -13.19
N GLU A 226 -10.50 -19.74 -13.20
CA GLU A 226 -9.64 -18.53 -13.15
C GLU A 226 -10.01 -17.55 -14.27
N GLN A 227 -10.15 -18.04 -15.49
CA GLN A 227 -10.48 -17.21 -16.64
C GLN A 227 -11.83 -16.51 -16.50
N ALA A 228 -12.84 -17.18 -15.95
CA ALA A 228 -14.15 -16.58 -15.70
C ALA A 228 -14.07 -15.51 -14.60
N ALA A 229 -13.34 -15.78 -13.52
CA ALA A 229 -13.14 -14.83 -12.42
C ALA A 229 -12.39 -13.58 -12.88
N GLU A 230 -11.33 -13.75 -13.67
CA GLU A 230 -10.59 -12.62 -14.27
C GLU A 230 -11.51 -11.79 -15.20
N ALA A 231 -12.27 -12.42 -16.06
CA ALA A 231 -13.22 -11.74 -16.95
C ALA A 231 -14.26 -10.93 -16.18
N THR A 232 -14.81 -11.50 -15.11
CA THR A 232 -15.78 -10.83 -14.23
C THR A 232 -15.17 -9.61 -13.52
N CYS A 233 -13.92 -9.73 -13.01
CA CYS A 233 -13.18 -8.59 -12.45
C CYS A 233 -12.94 -7.50 -13.49
N ASN A 234 -12.48 -7.87 -14.68
CA ASN A 234 -12.14 -6.93 -15.75
C ASN A 234 -13.38 -6.16 -16.22
N ALA A 235 -14.52 -6.82 -16.35
CA ALA A 235 -15.78 -6.16 -16.69
C ALA A 235 -16.16 -5.10 -15.64
N ARG A 236 -16.10 -5.42 -14.35
CA ARG A 236 -16.42 -4.46 -13.30
C ARG A 236 -15.41 -3.30 -13.23
N ILE A 237 -14.11 -3.56 -13.45
CA ILE A 237 -13.11 -2.50 -13.54
C ILE A 237 -13.38 -1.56 -14.71
N ALA A 238 -13.84 -2.09 -15.84
CA ALA A 238 -14.20 -1.26 -16.99
C ALA A 238 -15.37 -0.31 -16.65
N GLU A 239 -16.41 -0.77 -15.94
CA GLU A 239 -17.50 0.07 -15.46
C GLU A 239 -17.01 1.19 -14.52
N PHE A 240 -16.12 0.89 -13.58
CA PHE A 240 -15.50 1.91 -12.74
C PHE A 240 -14.71 2.94 -13.55
N LYS A 241 -13.92 2.49 -14.52
CA LYS A 241 -13.13 3.38 -15.39
C LYS A 241 -13.99 4.28 -16.25
N GLU A 242 -15.10 3.79 -16.77
CA GLU A 242 -16.07 4.57 -17.56
C GLU A 242 -16.60 5.76 -16.76
N ILE A 243 -17.00 5.51 -15.49
CA ILE A 243 -17.58 6.55 -14.63
C ILE A 243 -16.50 7.52 -14.10
N LEU A 244 -15.34 6.99 -13.70
CA LEU A 244 -14.28 7.76 -13.06
C LEU A 244 -13.32 8.44 -14.05
N GLY A 245 -13.33 8.01 -15.30
CA GLY A 245 -12.49 8.57 -16.35
C GLY A 245 -11.00 8.55 -16.01
N ALA A 246 -10.28 9.58 -16.36
CA ALA A 246 -8.83 9.69 -16.15
C ALA A 246 -8.40 9.73 -14.66
N ALA A 247 -9.33 9.88 -13.71
CA ALA A 247 -9.01 9.73 -12.29
C ALA A 247 -8.69 8.27 -11.93
N ALA A 248 -9.33 7.29 -12.60
CA ALA A 248 -9.01 5.87 -12.52
C ALA A 248 -7.75 5.60 -13.37
N TYR A 249 -6.58 5.78 -12.75
CA TYR A 249 -5.34 5.91 -13.52
C TYR A 249 -4.68 4.60 -13.91
N ASP A 250 -4.85 3.51 -13.15
CA ASP A 250 -4.23 2.22 -13.46
C ASP A 250 -4.82 1.05 -12.68
N VAL A 251 -4.40 -0.17 -13.02
CA VAL A 251 -4.83 -1.41 -12.38
C VAL A 251 -3.60 -2.22 -11.96
N ASP A 252 -3.62 -2.74 -10.74
CA ASP A 252 -2.60 -3.62 -10.16
C ASP A 252 -1.18 -3.00 -10.13
N VAL A 253 -1.10 -1.68 -10.07
CA VAL A 253 0.19 -0.99 -9.91
C VAL A 253 0.42 -0.59 -8.46
N PRO A 254 1.68 -0.58 -7.98
CA PRO A 254 2.00 -0.21 -6.60
C PRO A 254 1.63 1.23 -6.26
N ALA A 255 1.88 2.18 -7.18
CA ALA A 255 1.65 3.61 -6.99
C ALA A 255 1.67 4.37 -8.31
N LEU A 256 1.28 5.67 -8.28
CA LEU A 256 1.13 6.52 -9.46
C LEU A 256 2.43 6.70 -10.25
N GLU A 257 3.59 6.76 -9.58
CA GLU A 257 4.90 6.90 -10.21
C GLU A 257 5.24 5.76 -11.17
N TYR A 258 4.73 4.55 -10.92
CA TYR A 258 4.89 3.43 -11.86
C TYR A 258 4.16 3.69 -13.19
N THR A 259 2.95 4.26 -13.11
CA THR A 259 2.19 4.65 -14.29
C THR A 259 2.85 5.82 -15.02
N VAL A 260 3.41 6.79 -14.28
CA VAL A 260 4.14 7.93 -14.88
C VAL A 260 5.36 7.44 -15.65
N VAL A 261 6.23 6.66 -15.01
CA VAL A 261 7.46 6.15 -15.65
C VAL A 261 7.12 5.30 -16.88
N ARG A 262 6.09 4.45 -16.79
CA ARG A 262 5.62 3.66 -17.92
C ARG A 262 5.13 4.55 -19.07
N ALA A 263 4.28 5.53 -18.78
CA ALA A 263 3.76 6.45 -19.80
C ALA A 263 4.87 7.23 -20.50
N LEU A 264 5.84 7.75 -19.74
CA LEU A 264 7.00 8.44 -20.31
C LEU A 264 7.80 7.53 -21.25
N ARG A 265 8.09 6.30 -20.80
CA ARG A 265 8.83 5.32 -21.61
C ARG A 265 8.11 4.94 -22.89
N GLU A 266 6.82 4.63 -22.81
CA GLU A 266 6.00 4.21 -23.95
C GLU A 266 5.89 5.32 -25.02
N HIS A 267 5.97 6.59 -24.60
CA HIS A 267 5.91 7.74 -25.52
C HIS A 267 7.29 8.33 -25.87
N GLY A 268 8.38 7.72 -25.39
CA GLY A 268 9.75 8.20 -25.66
C GLY A 268 10.02 9.58 -25.08
N LEU A 269 9.43 9.92 -23.94
CA LEU A 269 9.50 11.23 -23.31
C LEU A 269 10.39 11.19 -22.05
N HIS A 270 11.03 12.32 -21.77
CA HIS A 270 11.78 12.55 -20.54
C HIS A 270 11.07 13.58 -19.67
N ALA A 271 11.23 13.42 -18.37
CA ALA A 271 10.66 14.34 -17.39
C ALA A 271 11.73 14.94 -16.46
N ALA A 272 11.48 16.17 -15.99
CA ALA A 272 12.25 16.81 -14.94
C ALA A 272 11.33 17.39 -13.86
N ALA A 273 11.85 17.56 -12.63
CA ALA A 273 11.11 18.13 -11.53
C ALA A 273 11.89 19.25 -10.84
N ALA A 274 11.26 20.41 -10.65
CA ALA A 274 11.78 21.53 -9.86
C ALA A 274 10.95 21.65 -8.58
N GLU A 275 11.56 21.32 -7.45
CA GLU A 275 10.90 21.16 -6.18
C GLU A 275 11.30 22.22 -5.15
N SER A 276 10.31 22.83 -4.51
CA SER A 276 10.50 23.70 -3.35
C SER A 276 9.90 23.04 -2.11
N CYS A 277 8.61 23.20 -1.85
CA CYS A 277 7.96 22.71 -0.63
C CYS A 277 7.93 21.17 -0.52
N THR A 278 8.02 20.45 -1.62
CA THR A 278 8.09 18.97 -1.64
C THR A 278 9.48 18.42 -1.33
N GLY A 279 10.55 19.22 -1.59
CA GLY A 279 11.90 18.95 -1.11
C GLY A 279 12.51 17.63 -1.57
N GLY A 280 12.31 17.27 -2.85
CA GLY A 280 12.84 16.05 -3.46
C GLY A 280 11.86 14.87 -3.48
N MET A 281 10.63 15.02 -2.99
CA MET A 281 9.67 13.92 -2.88
C MET A 281 9.17 13.43 -4.25
N ILE A 282 9.08 14.31 -5.26
CA ILE A 282 8.70 13.91 -6.62
C ILE A 282 9.82 13.07 -7.23
N ALA A 283 11.06 13.55 -7.12
CA ALA A 283 12.25 12.84 -7.60
C ALA A 283 12.43 11.50 -6.86
N GLU A 284 12.27 11.48 -5.55
CA GLU A 284 12.33 10.26 -4.73
C GLU A 284 11.32 9.22 -5.22
N ARG A 285 10.05 9.58 -5.39
CA ARG A 285 9.01 8.68 -5.87
C ARG A 285 9.31 8.13 -7.26
N LEU A 286 9.72 8.97 -8.22
CA LEU A 286 10.07 8.52 -9.56
C LEU A 286 11.27 7.55 -9.55
N THR A 287 12.28 7.84 -8.73
CA THR A 287 13.49 6.99 -8.63
C THR A 287 13.27 5.68 -7.88
N ASN A 288 12.16 5.51 -7.14
CA ASN A 288 11.74 4.22 -6.58
C ASN A 288 11.30 3.22 -7.66
N VAL A 289 11.01 3.67 -8.87
CA VAL A 289 10.60 2.79 -9.97
C VAL A 289 11.83 2.26 -10.71
N PRO A 290 12.03 0.92 -10.78
CA PRO A 290 13.13 0.35 -11.53
C PRO A 290 13.12 0.80 -13.00
N GLY A 291 14.28 1.23 -13.51
CA GLY A 291 14.44 1.73 -14.86
C GLY A 291 13.99 3.19 -15.08
N SER A 292 13.65 3.93 -14.02
CA SER A 292 13.27 5.35 -14.12
C SER A 292 14.37 6.24 -14.71
N SER A 293 15.65 5.84 -14.59
CA SER A 293 16.78 6.57 -15.18
C SER A 293 16.72 6.72 -16.69
N GLU A 294 15.93 5.93 -17.38
CA GLU A 294 15.69 6.05 -18.83
C GLU A 294 14.84 7.27 -19.19
N VAL A 295 14.00 7.74 -18.25
CA VAL A 295 13.01 8.80 -18.50
C VAL A 295 13.10 9.97 -17.52
N PHE A 296 13.85 9.87 -16.44
CA PHE A 296 14.00 10.88 -15.41
C PHE A 296 15.48 11.09 -15.07
N GLY A 297 16.09 12.12 -15.65
CA GLY A 297 17.51 12.41 -15.48
C GLY A 297 17.81 13.51 -14.46
N TYR A 298 16.85 14.42 -14.17
CA TYR A 298 17.08 15.59 -13.35
C TYR A 298 15.95 15.89 -12.38
N GLY A 299 16.31 16.01 -11.08
CA GLY A 299 15.48 16.52 -10.03
C GLY A 299 16.18 17.71 -9.34
N PHE A 300 15.58 18.91 -9.44
CA PHE A 300 16.13 20.14 -8.88
C PHE A 300 15.43 20.46 -7.54
N VAL A 301 16.12 20.31 -6.43
CA VAL A 301 15.62 20.77 -5.13
C VAL A 301 16.06 22.21 -4.93
N THR A 302 15.21 23.16 -5.33
CA THR A 302 15.48 24.60 -5.29
C THR A 302 14.71 25.25 -4.13
N TYR A 303 15.08 24.89 -2.89
CA TYR A 303 14.35 25.32 -1.69
C TYR A 303 14.52 26.81 -1.41
N ALA A 304 15.75 27.34 -1.54
CA ALA A 304 16.05 28.76 -1.41
C ALA A 304 15.76 29.53 -2.72
N GLU A 305 15.45 30.81 -2.60
CA GLU A 305 15.25 31.71 -3.76
C GLU A 305 16.48 31.77 -4.65
N ALA A 306 17.65 31.92 -4.06
CA ALA A 306 18.93 31.94 -4.79
C ALA A 306 19.15 30.64 -5.61
N ALA A 307 18.68 29.50 -5.13
CA ALA A 307 18.76 28.25 -5.89
C ALA A 307 17.81 28.23 -7.10
N LYS A 308 16.62 28.82 -6.98
CA LYS A 308 15.68 28.98 -8.11
C LYS A 308 16.28 29.85 -9.21
N GLN A 309 16.92 30.96 -8.83
CA GLN A 309 17.59 31.86 -9.75
C GLN A 309 18.79 31.17 -10.42
N LYS A 310 19.69 30.60 -9.59
CA LYS A 310 20.96 30.04 -10.09
C LYS A 310 20.79 28.80 -10.95
N LEU A 311 19.90 27.88 -10.56
CA LEU A 311 19.78 26.56 -11.19
C LEU A 311 18.72 26.52 -12.27
N LEU A 312 17.67 27.32 -12.17
CA LEU A 312 16.52 27.29 -13.07
C LEU A 312 16.34 28.60 -13.85
N GLY A 313 17.20 29.61 -13.58
CA GLY A 313 17.10 30.91 -14.24
C GLY A 313 15.82 31.68 -13.92
N VAL A 314 15.20 31.45 -12.75
CA VAL A 314 14.03 32.23 -12.31
C VAL A 314 14.46 33.68 -12.12
N ASP A 315 13.83 34.63 -12.80
CA ASP A 315 14.16 36.04 -12.68
C ASP A 315 13.88 36.57 -11.25
N ALA A 316 14.84 37.29 -10.70
CA ALA A 316 14.70 37.95 -9.41
C ALA A 316 13.51 38.92 -9.39
N ALA A 317 13.24 39.61 -10.49
CA ALA A 317 12.12 40.55 -10.62
C ALA A 317 10.75 39.82 -10.51
N VAL A 318 10.64 38.56 -11.00
CA VAL A 318 9.42 37.76 -10.87
C VAL A 318 9.21 37.37 -9.40
N ILE A 319 10.28 36.99 -8.69
CA ILE A 319 10.19 36.68 -7.24
C ILE A 319 9.80 37.92 -6.42
N GLU A 320 10.42 39.05 -6.71
CA GLU A 320 10.14 40.31 -6.00
C GLU A 320 8.68 40.76 -6.22
N LYS A 321 8.19 40.69 -7.47
CA LYS A 321 6.85 41.13 -7.84
C LYS A 321 5.74 40.24 -7.31
N TYR A 322 5.89 38.90 -7.37
CA TYR A 322 4.82 37.94 -7.13
C TYR A 322 4.99 37.14 -5.85
N ASN A 323 6.12 37.27 -5.15
CA ASN A 323 6.56 36.40 -4.06
C ASN A 323 6.97 34.99 -4.56
N VAL A 324 7.86 34.36 -3.79
CA VAL A 324 8.38 33.00 -4.10
C VAL A 324 7.28 31.93 -4.16
N VAL A 325 6.14 32.12 -3.49
CA VAL A 325 4.97 31.25 -3.53
C VAL A 325 3.92 31.90 -4.44
N SER A 326 4.04 31.63 -5.73
CA SER A 326 3.16 32.19 -6.75
C SER A 326 3.13 31.36 -8.03
N GLY A 327 2.10 31.58 -8.85
CA GLY A 327 1.96 30.93 -10.16
C GLY A 327 3.13 31.24 -11.09
N PRO A 328 3.49 32.53 -11.30
CA PRO A 328 4.62 32.88 -12.16
C PRO A 328 5.95 32.23 -11.75
N VAL A 329 6.22 32.11 -10.45
CA VAL A 329 7.43 31.42 -9.98
C VAL A 329 7.35 29.92 -10.23
N ALA A 330 6.20 29.26 -10.00
CA ALA A 330 6.03 27.84 -10.35
C ALA A 330 6.23 27.59 -11.86
N ALA A 331 5.68 28.46 -12.70
CA ALA A 331 5.83 28.41 -14.16
C ALA A 331 7.30 28.56 -14.57
N ALA A 332 7.99 29.57 -14.06
CA ALA A 332 9.41 29.79 -14.32
C ALA A 332 10.28 28.62 -13.86
N MET A 333 9.93 27.98 -12.73
CA MET A 333 10.60 26.77 -12.25
C MET A 333 10.39 25.60 -13.20
N ALA A 334 9.17 25.37 -13.73
CA ALA A 334 8.88 24.27 -14.64
C ALA A 334 9.62 24.42 -15.98
N PHE A 335 9.51 25.58 -16.64
CA PHE A 335 10.22 25.84 -17.88
C PHE A 335 11.74 25.89 -17.69
N GLY A 336 12.22 26.41 -16.55
CA GLY A 336 13.63 26.37 -16.16
C GLY A 336 14.13 24.94 -16.05
N ALA A 337 13.39 24.06 -15.39
CA ALA A 337 13.76 22.65 -15.26
C ALA A 337 13.79 21.93 -16.61
N ALA A 338 12.81 22.16 -17.49
CA ALA A 338 12.79 21.62 -18.84
C ALA A 338 14.03 22.07 -19.64
N ARG A 339 14.33 23.36 -19.62
CA ARG A 339 15.49 23.94 -20.32
C ARG A 339 16.82 23.37 -19.83
N GLU A 340 17.04 23.34 -18.51
CA GLU A 340 18.32 22.89 -17.93
C GLU A 340 18.54 21.38 -18.06
N SER A 341 17.45 20.60 -18.12
CA SER A 341 17.52 19.14 -18.26
C SER A 341 17.45 18.66 -19.72
N GLY A 342 16.89 19.46 -20.62
CA GLY A 342 16.55 19.05 -21.97
C GLY A 342 15.33 18.11 -22.03
N ALA A 343 14.58 17.95 -20.95
CA ALA A 343 13.39 17.10 -20.90
C ALA A 343 12.21 17.75 -21.63
N GLU A 344 11.41 16.94 -22.31
CA GLU A 344 10.20 17.39 -23.01
C GLU A 344 9.13 17.85 -22.04
N LEU A 345 9.05 17.20 -20.87
CA LEU A 345 8.09 17.51 -19.82
C LEU A 345 8.79 17.91 -18.52
N ALA A 346 8.28 18.92 -17.84
CA ALA A 346 8.77 19.26 -16.53
C ALA A 346 7.65 19.73 -15.61
N VAL A 347 7.84 19.60 -14.30
CA VAL A 347 6.98 20.19 -13.28
C VAL A 347 7.76 21.13 -12.37
N GLY A 348 7.15 22.26 -12.00
CA GLY A 348 7.66 23.21 -11.03
C GLY A 348 6.67 23.41 -9.91
N ILE A 349 7.12 23.27 -8.67
CA ILE A 349 6.24 23.32 -7.50
C ILE A 349 6.79 24.21 -6.40
N THR A 350 5.96 25.16 -5.94
CA THR A 350 6.26 26.03 -4.80
C THR A 350 5.03 26.21 -3.92
N GLY A 351 5.19 26.35 -2.60
CA GLY A 351 4.03 26.43 -1.72
C GLY A 351 4.36 26.48 -0.24
N LEU A 352 3.29 26.61 0.56
CA LEU A 352 3.30 26.77 2.01
C LEU A 352 2.88 25.45 2.67
N ALA A 353 3.85 24.62 3.04
CA ALA A 353 3.58 23.32 3.66
C ALA A 353 3.32 23.38 5.18
N GLY A 354 3.47 24.55 5.80
CA GLY A 354 3.20 24.75 7.23
C GLY A 354 4.29 24.17 8.18
N PRO A 355 4.03 24.22 9.52
CA PRO A 355 2.81 24.72 10.18
C PRO A 355 2.67 26.24 10.16
N GLY A 356 3.73 27.01 9.99
CA GLY A 356 3.73 28.47 9.88
C GLY A 356 3.94 28.96 8.45
N GLY A 357 4.09 30.31 8.29
CA GLY A 357 4.46 30.91 7.03
C GLY A 357 3.28 31.29 6.13
N ALA A 358 2.04 31.37 6.65
CA ALA A 358 0.91 31.91 5.91
C ALA A 358 1.20 33.33 5.41
N LEU A 359 0.77 33.63 4.18
CA LEU A 359 0.89 34.95 3.55
C LEU A 359 -0.53 35.55 3.33
N PRO A 360 -0.65 36.86 3.15
CA PRO A 360 -1.94 37.50 2.79
C PRO A 360 -2.53 36.81 1.53
N GLY A 361 -3.77 36.30 1.66
CA GLY A 361 -4.46 35.58 0.58
C GLY A 361 -3.92 34.16 0.27
N LYS A 362 -2.88 33.70 0.96
CA LYS A 362 -2.24 32.40 0.77
C LYS A 362 -2.08 31.68 2.13
N PRO A 363 -3.11 31.00 2.63
CA PRO A 363 -3.01 30.23 3.88
C PRO A 363 -2.03 29.04 3.72
N VAL A 364 -1.64 28.43 4.86
CA VAL A 364 -0.90 27.17 4.86
C VAL A 364 -1.67 26.12 4.03
N GLY A 365 -0.95 25.40 3.19
CA GLY A 365 -1.51 24.47 2.23
C GLY A 365 -1.76 25.07 0.84
N THR A 366 -1.51 26.37 0.64
CA THR A 366 -1.48 26.97 -0.69
C THR A 366 -0.22 26.46 -1.43
N VAL A 367 -0.43 25.80 -2.56
CA VAL A 367 0.65 25.28 -3.43
C VAL A 367 0.35 25.66 -4.85
N TYR A 368 1.34 26.20 -5.54
CA TYR A 368 1.31 26.42 -6.98
C TYR A 368 2.13 25.33 -7.67
N LEU A 369 1.50 24.66 -8.60
CA LEU A 369 2.07 23.61 -9.43
C LEU A 369 1.96 24.00 -10.89
N ALA A 370 3.09 24.05 -11.58
CA ALA A 370 3.13 24.26 -13.02
C ALA A 370 3.70 23.03 -13.73
N GLY A 371 3.13 22.71 -14.90
CA GLY A 371 3.68 21.78 -15.87
C GLY A 371 4.19 22.55 -17.08
N ALA A 372 5.27 22.09 -17.68
CA ALA A 372 5.80 22.59 -18.94
C ALA A 372 5.88 21.43 -19.95
N ASP A 373 5.30 21.62 -21.12
CA ASP A 373 5.42 20.75 -22.28
C ASP A 373 6.13 21.51 -23.39
N THR A 374 7.41 21.25 -23.56
CA THR A 374 8.25 21.96 -24.54
C THR A 374 7.98 21.54 -25.99
N ARG A 375 7.28 20.42 -26.20
CA ARG A 375 6.89 19.96 -27.53
C ARG A 375 5.87 20.90 -28.21
N THR A 376 5.06 21.55 -27.33
CA THR A 376 3.95 22.44 -27.77
C THR A 376 4.07 23.85 -27.21
N ASP A 377 5.15 24.18 -26.51
CA ASP A 377 5.34 25.43 -25.75
C ASP A 377 4.13 25.75 -24.84
N THR A 378 3.53 24.72 -24.28
CA THR A 378 2.35 24.87 -23.44
C THR A 378 2.70 24.67 -21.95
N GLY A 379 2.27 25.60 -21.12
CA GLY A 379 2.27 25.47 -19.67
C GLY A 379 0.88 25.18 -19.12
N TYR A 380 0.86 24.52 -18.00
CA TYR A 380 -0.35 24.25 -17.20
C TYR A 380 -0.09 24.74 -15.78
N LEU A 381 -0.97 25.57 -15.22
CA LEU A 381 -0.82 26.07 -13.86
C LEU A 381 -2.04 25.70 -13.03
N MET A 382 -1.80 25.17 -11.83
CA MET A 382 -2.81 24.90 -10.81
C MET A 382 -2.47 25.65 -9.53
N ARG A 383 -3.47 26.24 -8.89
CA ARG A 383 -3.40 26.65 -7.49
C ARG A 383 -4.13 25.63 -6.63
N LEU A 384 -3.39 24.91 -5.82
CA LEU A 384 -3.92 23.90 -4.91
C LEU A 384 -4.15 24.50 -3.52
N THR A 385 -5.29 24.17 -2.92
CA THR A 385 -5.59 24.50 -1.51
C THR A 385 -5.62 23.21 -0.71
N LEU A 386 -4.46 22.78 -0.24
CA LEU A 386 -4.24 21.51 0.47
C LEU A 386 -4.28 21.66 2.00
N GLY A 387 -4.57 22.87 2.48
CA GLY A 387 -4.52 23.26 3.88
C GLY A 387 -5.77 22.89 4.69
N GLY A 388 -5.93 23.56 5.79
CA GLY A 388 -6.92 23.33 6.81
C GLY A 388 -6.28 22.76 8.07
N TYR A 389 -6.56 21.52 8.39
CA TYR A 389 -6.05 20.85 9.59
C TYR A 389 -4.98 19.78 9.27
N GLN A 390 -4.37 19.87 8.07
CA GLN A 390 -3.42 18.85 7.65
C GLN A 390 -2.00 19.21 8.08
N ASP A 391 -1.24 18.18 8.45
CA ASP A 391 0.16 18.34 8.79
C ASP A 391 1.02 18.59 7.54
N ARG A 392 2.24 19.05 7.79
CA ARG A 392 3.23 19.36 6.76
C ARG A 392 3.50 18.18 5.81
N GLN A 393 3.55 16.97 6.35
CA GLN A 393 3.82 15.77 5.56
C GLN A 393 2.67 15.45 4.60
N ILE A 394 1.44 15.58 5.06
CA ILE A 394 0.23 15.35 4.24
C ILE A 394 0.16 16.36 3.08
N ILE A 395 0.41 17.65 3.36
CA ILE A 395 0.43 18.70 2.33
C ILE A 395 1.48 18.38 1.27
N ARG A 396 2.71 18.05 1.67
CA ARG A 396 3.80 17.68 0.75
C ARG A 396 3.49 16.44 -0.07
N THR A 397 2.95 15.39 0.55
CA THR A 397 2.58 14.14 -0.13
C THR A 397 1.50 14.38 -1.18
N ARG A 398 0.45 15.13 -0.84
CA ARG A 398 -0.61 15.47 -1.80
C ARG A 398 -0.09 16.36 -2.94
N ALA A 399 0.75 17.33 -2.62
CA ALA A 399 1.36 18.21 -3.63
C ALA A 399 2.21 17.41 -4.63
N ALA A 400 3.03 16.46 -4.16
CA ALA A 400 3.80 15.58 -5.01
C ALA A 400 2.90 14.66 -5.86
N LEU A 401 1.78 14.18 -5.32
CA LEU A 401 0.81 13.36 -6.05
C LEU A 401 0.18 14.14 -7.22
N TYR A 402 -0.21 15.39 -7.01
CA TYR A 402 -0.72 16.25 -8.09
C TYR A 402 0.34 16.51 -9.16
N ALA A 403 1.60 16.68 -8.78
CA ALA A 403 2.70 16.86 -9.74
C ALA A 403 2.93 15.62 -10.61
N LEU A 404 2.88 14.43 -10.01
CA LEU A 404 2.97 13.16 -10.73
C LEU A 404 1.78 12.94 -11.65
N ASP A 405 0.55 13.30 -11.23
CA ASP A 405 -0.62 13.21 -12.11
C ASP A 405 -0.53 14.20 -13.29
N MET A 406 -0.01 15.40 -13.05
CA MET A 406 0.23 16.37 -14.12
C MET A 406 1.23 15.82 -15.14
N LEU A 407 2.35 15.23 -14.72
CA LEU A 407 3.30 14.55 -15.62
C LEU A 407 2.63 13.42 -16.41
N ARG A 408 1.86 12.56 -15.73
CA ARG A 408 1.11 11.48 -16.37
C ARG A 408 0.17 11.99 -17.46
N ARG A 409 -0.60 13.02 -17.14
CA ARG A 409 -1.58 13.60 -18.07
C ARG A 409 -0.91 14.23 -19.26
N MET A 410 0.15 15.00 -19.06
CA MET A 410 0.94 15.57 -20.16
C MET A 410 1.58 14.48 -21.04
N ALA A 411 2.12 13.41 -20.44
CA ALA A 411 2.71 12.30 -21.18
C ALA A 411 1.69 11.56 -22.05
N LEU A 412 0.46 11.38 -21.53
CA LEU A 412 -0.63 10.69 -22.22
C LEU A 412 -1.49 11.61 -23.10
N GLY A 413 -1.20 12.91 -23.17
CA GLY A 413 -2.03 13.87 -23.91
C GLY A 413 -3.44 14.04 -23.33
N LEU A 414 -3.62 13.79 -22.05
CA LEU A 414 -4.91 13.94 -21.35
C LEU A 414 -5.11 15.39 -20.90
N ASP A 415 -6.37 15.77 -20.73
CA ASP A 415 -6.69 17.07 -20.14
C ASP A 415 -6.16 17.18 -18.70
N VAL A 416 -5.65 18.36 -18.34
CA VAL A 416 -5.21 18.70 -16.97
C VAL A 416 -6.31 19.55 -16.32
N PRO A 417 -7.23 18.93 -15.57
CA PRO A 417 -8.37 19.65 -15.03
C PRO A 417 -7.94 20.69 -13.99
N ASP A 418 -8.76 21.70 -13.81
CA ASP A 418 -8.53 22.79 -12.85
C ASP A 418 -7.21 23.56 -13.07
N SER A 419 -6.64 23.47 -14.28
CA SER A 419 -5.45 24.21 -14.67
C SER A 419 -5.76 25.35 -15.63
N VAL A 420 -4.98 26.42 -15.52
CA VAL A 420 -4.91 27.48 -16.53
C VAL A 420 -3.82 27.10 -17.53
N ARG A 421 -4.14 27.12 -18.82
CA ARG A 421 -3.15 26.97 -19.88
C ARG A 421 -2.48 28.30 -20.17
N PHE A 422 -1.17 28.29 -20.38
CA PHE A 422 -0.40 29.46 -20.70
C PHE A 422 0.76 29.10 -21.63
N THR A 423 1.39 30.13 -22.24
CA THR A 423 2.66 30.01 -22.95
C THR A 423 3.77 30.69 -22.14
N PRO A 424 5.04 30.40 -22.40
CA PRO A 424 6.15 31.09 -21.73
C PRO A 424 6.05 32.62 -21.78
N GLU A 425 5.51 33.14 -22.90
CA GLU A 425 5.35 34.60 -23.14
C GLU A 425 4.19 35.20 -22.32
N THR A 426 3.16 34.42 -21.98
CA THR A 426 1.99 34.89 -21.23
C THR A 426 2.10 34.62 -19.75
N ALA A 427 3.13 33.88 -19.31
CA ALA A 427 3.35 33.50 -17.94
C ALA A 427 3.28 34.64 -16.91
N ASP A 428 3.71 35.82 -17.29
CA ASP A 428 3.71 37.01 -16.41
C ASP A 428 2.37 37.74 -16.31
N ARG A 429 1.39 37.45 -17.18
CA ARG A 429 0.15 38.22 -17.27
C ARG A 429 -1.10 37.49 -16.80
N GLU A 430 -1.11 36.16 -16.89
CA GLU A 430 -2.33 35.35 -16.70
C GLU A 430 -2.29 34.48 -15.44
N LEU A 431 -1.18 34.47 -14.70
CA LEU A 431 -0.94 33.47 -13.67
C LEU A 431 -1.11 33.98 -12.23
N ASP A 432 -1.69 35.15 -12.04
CA ASP A 432 -2.03 35.66 -10.70
C ASP A 432 -3.43 35.12 -10.29
N ILE A 433 -3.52 33.79 -10.06
CA ILE A 433 -4.73 33.04 -9.71
C ILE A 433 -4.77 32.71 -8.21
#